data_f3ee57f594031fe31a09c91afffe348b
#
_entry.id   f3ee57f594031fe31a09c91afffe348b
#
_cell.length_a   1.000
_cell.length_b   1.000
_cell.length_c   1.000
_cell.angle_alpha   90.00
_cell.angle_beta   90.00
_cell.angle_gamma   90.00
#
_symmetry.space_group_name_H-M   'P 1'
#
loop_
_entity.id
_entity.type
_entity.pdbx_description
1 polymer ?
#
loop_
_entity_poly.entity_id
_entity_poly.type
_entity_poly.pdbx_seq_one_letter_code
_entity_poly.pdbx_strand_id
1 'polypeptide(L)'
;NERYVYISSIIGKCLTKARKEKLTTSDKIDRIVTNRWLALPIFAVVMFIVYYVSVTTVGAFVTDWTNDVLFGEIIPPAIESGLNAIGCAAWLQGLILDGIVAGVGAVLGFVPQMLVLFAFLAFLESCGYMARVAFIMDRIFRKFGLSGKSFIPMLIGSGCGVPGVMASRTIENDRDRKMTIMTTTFV
;
A
#
# COMPACT_ATOMS: atom_id res chain seq x y z
N ASN A 1 12.08 24.86 -22.42
CA ASN A 1 13.40 25.13 -21.82
C ASN A 1 13.63 26.61 -21.50
N GLU A 2 13.08 27.54 -22.26
CA GLU A 2 13.27 28.98 -22.04
C GLU A 2 12.71 29.46 -20.69
N ARG A 3 11.59 28.92 -20.24
CA ARG A 3 11.01 29.26 -18.93
C ARG A 3 11.94 28.90 -17.75
N TYR A 4 12.64 27.79 -17.83
CA TYR A 4 13.60 27.38 -16.78
C TYR A 4 14.86 28.27 -16.79
N VAL A 5 15.32 28.70 -17.95
CA VAL A 5 16.45 29.62 -18.09
C VAL A 5 16.09 30.98 -17.49
N TYR A 6 14.89 31.49 -17.77
CA TYR A 6 14.40 32.74 -17.21
C TYR A 6 14.25 32.67 -15.68
N ILE A 7 13.64 31.59 -15.17
CA ILE A 7 13.49 31.35 -13.73
C ILE A 7 14.86 31.24 -13.05
N SER A 8 15.81 30.53 -13.62
CA SER A 8 17.15 30.38 -13.03
C SER A 8 17.93 31.69 -13.01
N SER A 9 17.72 32.58 -14.00
CA SER A 9 18.34 33.92 -14.03
C SER A 9 17.81 34.85 -12.93
N ILE A 10 16.51 34.77 -12.63
CA ILE A 10 15.87 35.56 -11.54
C ILE A 10 16.29 34.98 -10.18
N ILE A 11 16.28 33.66 -10.02
CA ILE A 11 16.67 33.00 -8.77
C ILE A 11 18.14 33.32 -8.45
N GLY A 12 19.03 33.33 -9.44
CA GLY A 12 20.44 33.69 -9.26
C GLY A 12 20.64 35.11 -8.75
N LYS A 13 19.72 36.01 -9.05
CA LYS A 13 19.77 37.45 -8.59
C LYS A 13 19.13 37.66 -7.21
N CYS A 14 18.12 36.86 -6.88
CA CYS A 14 17.33 36.99 -5.65
C CYS A 14 17.81 36.11 -4.49
N LEU A 15 18.51 35.02 -4.79
CA LEU A 15 18.93 34.03 -3.80
C LEU A 15 20.39 34.30 -3.39
N THR A 16 20.59 35.14 -2.40
CA THR A 16 21.85 35.18 -1.64
C THR A 16 21.87 33.94 -0.76
N LYS A 17 22.69 32.92 -1.11
CA LYS A 17 22.91 31.75 -0.28
C LYS A 17 23.41 32.16 1.09
N ALA A 18 22.48 32.38 2.02
CA ALA A 18 22.78 32.51 3.41
C ALA A 18 23.17 31.12 3.93
N ARG A 19 24.48 30.99 4.24
CA ARG A 19 25.07 29.99 5.11
C ARG A 19 24.94 28.53 4.66
N LYS A 20 26.09 27.83 4.62
CA LYS A 20 26.20 26.37 4.58
C LYS A 20 25.23 25.75 5.57
N GLU A 21 24.15 25.19 5.08
CA GLU A 21 23.21 24.43 5.90
C GLU A 21 23.99 23.33 6.62
N LYS A 22 23.98 23.39 7.95
CA LYS A 22 24.40 22.26 8.76
C LYS A 22 23.52 21.10 8.34
N LEU A 23 24.14 20.02 7.85
CA LEU A 23 23.46 18.78 7.49
C LEU A 23 22.52 18.40 8.64
N THR A 24 21.23 18.52 8.39
CA THR A 24 20.20 18.12 9.33
C THR A 24 20.30 16.60 9.53
N THR A 25 19.88 16.11 10.67
CA THR A 25 19.84 14.65 10.95
C THR A 25 19.08 13.91 9.85
N SER A 26 18.05 14.53 9.28
CA SER A 26 17.31 14.05 8.14
C SER A 26 18.19 13.85 6.90
N ASP A 27 19.09 14.80 6.59
CA ASP A 27 19.99 14.70 5.43
C ASP A 27 21.04 13.60 5.59
N LYS A 28 21.44 13.31 6.84
CA LYS A 28 22.36 12.19 7.12
C LYS A 28 21.65 10.84 6.92
N ILE A 29 20.42 10.71 7.39
CA ILE A 29 19.60 9.52 7.20
C ILE A 29 19.34 9.34 5.70
N ASP A 30 19.00 10.41 4.98
CA ASP A 30 18.81 10.40 3.54
C ASP A 30 20.03 9.92 2.78
N ARG A 31 21.20 10.37 3.17
CA ARG A 31 22.44 9.96 2.50
C ARG A 31 22.75 8.48 2.66
N ILE A 32 22.30 7.86 3.78
CA ILE A 32 22.44 6.42 4.01
C ILE A 32 21.37 5.66 3.25
N VAL A 33 20.12 6.10 3.35
CA VAL A 33 18.95 5.47 2.71
C VAL A 33 19.00 5.58 1.18
N THR A 34 19.58 6.67 0.64
CA THR A 34 19.71 6.91 -0.80
C THR A 34 21.01 6.34 -1.40
N ASN A 35 21.82 5.67 -0.60
CA ASN A 35 23.05 5.06 -1.10
C ASN A 35 22.72 3.92 -2.05
N ARG A 36 23.25 3.97 -3.27
CA ARG A 36 22.91 3.10 -4.42
C ARG A 36 22.92 1.59 -4.11
N TRP A 37 23.81 1.14 -3.23
CA TRP A 37 23.93 -0.27 -2.87
C TRP A 37 23.15 -0.66 -1.62
N LEU A 38 22.99 0.27 -0.68
CA LEU A 38 22.26 0.03 0.57
C LEU A 38 20.75 0.30 0.46
N ALA A 39 20.32 1.12 -0.49
CA ALA A 39 18.90 1.48 -0.63
C ALA A 39 17.99 0.27 -0.90
N LEU A 40 18.43 -0.66 -1.75
CA LEU A 40 17.67 -1.88 -2.07
C LEU A 40 17.48 -2.81 -0.87
N PRO A 41 18.54 -3.21 -0.13
CA PRO A 41 18.36 -4.06 1.04
C PRO A 41 17.62 -3.35 2.18
N ILE A 42 17.85 -2.05 2.39
CA ILE A 42 17.10 -1.28 3.40
C ILE A 42 15.61 -1.25 3.03
N PHE A 43 15.30 -1.02 1.78
CA PHE A 43 13.93 -1.06 1.29
C PHE A 43 13.27 -2.43 1.52
N ALA A 44 13.96 -3.51 1.17
CA ALA A 44 13.46 -4.87 1.39
C ALA A 44 13.20 -5.16 2.88
N VAL A 45 14.09 -4.72 3.77
CA VAL A 45 13.92 -4.87 5.22
C VAL A 45 12.74 -4.05 5.74
N VAL A 46 12.61 -2.79 5.32
CA VAL A 46 11.48 -1.93 5.73
C VAL A 46 10.15 -2.52 5.27
N MET A 47 10.07 -2.96 4.01
CA MET A 47 8.86 -3.59 3.49
C MET A 47 8.56 -4.91 4.20
N PHE A 48 9.57 -5.73 4.46
CA PHE A 48 9.39 -6.96 5.22
C PHE A 48 8.83 -6.70 6.62
N ILE A 49 9.36 -5.70 7.33
CA ILE A 49 8.87 -5.31 8.66
C ILE A 49 7.41 -4.84 8.57
N VAL A 50 7.08 -3.99 7.61
CA VAL A 50 5.72 -3.49 7.42
C VAL A 50 4.74 -4.63 7.16
N TYR A 51 5.07 -5.54 6.24
CA TYR A 51 4.23 -6.70 5.96
C TYR A 51 4.13 -7.64 7.16
N TYR A 52 5.24 -7.92 7.82
CA TYR A 52 5.26 -8.78 9.00
C TYR A 52 4.38 -8.23 10.12
N VAL A 53 4.52 -6.96 10.46
CA VAL A 53 3.71 -6.30 11.50
C VAL A 53 2.25 -6.22 11.09
N SER A 54 1.97 -5.85 9.84
CA SER A 54 0.61 -5.70 9.34
C SER A 54 -0.14 -7.04 9.27
N VAL A 55 0.52 -8.10 8.83
CA VAL A 55 -0.14 -9.40 8.62
C VAL A 55 -0.14 -10.25 9.89
N THR A 56 1.00 -10.31 10.60
CA THR A 56 1.19 -11.29 11.68
C THR A 56 0.80 -10.73 13.06
N THR A 57 1.00 -9.43 13.30
CA THR A 57 0.81 -8.85 14.63
C THR A 57 -0.51 -8.09 14.74
N VAL A 58 -0.56 -6.91 14.15
CA VAL A 58 -1.72 -6.00 14.30
C VAL A 58 -2.90 -6.48 13.45
N GLY A 59 -2.62 -6.86 12.19
CA GLY A 59 -3.67 -7.30 11.27
C GLY A 59 -4.31 -8.59 11.74
N ALA A 60 -3.54 -9.60 12.14
CA ALA A 60 -4.07 -10.86 12.65
C ALA A 60 -4.93 -10.63 13.90
N PHE A 61 -4.42 -9.89 14.89
CA PHE A 61 -5.17 -9.61 16.13
C PHE A 61 -6.52 -8.93 15.86
N VAL A 62 -6.55 -7.90 15.03
CA VAL A 62 -7.78 -7.17 14.70
C VAL A 62 -8.74 -8.04 13.89
N THR A 63 -8.20 -8.84 12.95
CA THR A 63 -8.99 -9.75 12.12
C THR A 63 -9.62 -10.86 12.96
N ASP A 64 -8.84 -11.49 13.83
CA ASP A 64 -9.32 -12.56 14.71
C ASP A 64 -10.39 -12.03 15.68
N TRP A 65 -10.12 -10.88 16.30
CA TRP A 65 -11.12 -10.21 17.15
C TRP A 65 -12.42 -9.89 16.39
N THR A 66 -12.31 -9.39 15.17
CA THR A 66 -13.49 -9.07 14.35
C THR A 66 -14.24 -10.33 13.94
N ASN A 67 -13.54 -11.38 13.55
CA ASN A 67 -14.15 -12.64 13.16
C ASN A 67 -14.81 -13.35 14.35
N ASP A 68 -14.12 -13.45 15.47
CA ASP A 68 -14.62 -14.17 16.64
C ASP A 68 -15.80 -13.43 17.28
N VAL A 69 -15.68 -12.13 17.52
CA VAL A 69 -16.72 -11.35 18.22
C VAL A 69 -17.89 -11.03 17.29
N LEU A 70 -17.62 -10.53 16.08
CA LEU A 70 -18.69 -10.07 15.19
C LEU A 70 -19.39 -11.24 14.49
N PHE A 71 -18.59 -12.11 13.87
CA PHE A 71 -19.08 -13.21 13.03
C PHE A 71 -19.20 -14.55 13.77
N GLY A 72 -18.55 -14.72 14.92
CA GLY A 72 -18.67 -15.89 15.76
C GLY A 72 -19.79 -15.78 16.80
N GLU A 73 -19.82 -14.69 17.57
CA GLU A 73 -20.70 -14.56 18.74
C GLU A 73 -21.95 -13.73 18.51
N ILE A 74 -21.94 -12.70 17.66
CA ILE A 74 -23.04 -11.74 17.54
C ILE A 74 -23.99 -12.11 16.39
N ILE A 75 -23.46 -12.31 15.19
CA ILE A 75 -24.28 -12.43 13.98
C ILE A 75 -24.98 -13.78 13.86
N PRO A 76 -24.28 -14.94 14.02
CA PRO A 76 -24.92 -16.24 13.85
C PRO A 76 -26.08 -16.50 14.80
N PRO A 77 -25.96 -16.28 16.13
CA PRO A 77 -27.06 -16.56 17.04
C PRO A 77 -28.23 -15.58 16.87
N ALA A 78 -27.96 -14.33 16.46
CA ALA A 78 -29.01 -13.38 16.14
C ALA A 78 -29.84 -13.81 14.92
N ILE A 79 -29.18 -14.31 13.88
CA ILE A 79 -29.84 -14.80 12.68
C ILE A 79 -30.55 -16.14 12.95
N GLU A 80 -29.90 -17.04 13.71
CA GLU A 80 -30.47 -18.34 14.07
C GLU A 80 -31.76 -18.17 14.91
N SER A 81 -31.76 -17.29 15.88
CA SER A 81 -32.95 -16.97 16.66
C SER A 81 -34.08 -16.38 15.80
N GLY A 82 -33.74 -15.52 14.84
CA GLY A 82 -34.71 -14.96 13.91
C GLY A 82 -35.31 -16.00 12.96
N LEU A 83 -34.49 -16.89 12.41
CA LEU A 83 -34.93 -17.97 11.53
C LEU A 83 -35.79 -19.02 12.28
N ASN A 84 -35.43 -19.32 13.52
CA ASN A 84 -36.23 -20.21 14.36
C ASN A 84 -37.59 -19.62 14.69
N ALA A 85 -37.70 -18.31 14.90
CA ALA A 85 -38.99 -17.61 15.14
C ALA A 85 -39.92 -17.67 13.91
N ILE A 86 -39.35 -17.72 12.69
CA ILE A 86 -40.11 -17.82 11.43
C ILE A 86 -40.46 -19.29 11.10
N GLY A 87 -39.87 -20.28 11.81
CA GLY A 87 -40.15 -21.69 11.58
C GLY A 87 -39.54 -22.25 10.28
N CYS A 88 -38.39 -21.72 9.86
CA CYS A 88 -37.72 -22.15 8.63
C CYS A 88 -37.19 -23.58 8.75
N ALA A 89 -37.23 -24.33 7.63
CA ALA A 89 -36.66 -25.66 7.54
C ALA A 89 -35.14 -25.64 7.78
N ALA A 90 -34.61 -26.65 8.48
CA ALA A 90 -33.19 -26.75 8.84
C ALA A 90 -32.22 -26.62 7.66
N TRP A 91 -32.62 -27.11 6.48
CA TRP A 91 -31.86 -26.95 5.24
C TRP A 91 -31.67 -25.49 4.83
N LEU A 92 -32.72 -24.66 4.97
CA LEU A 92 -32.67 -23.24 4.63
C LEU A 92 -31.83 -22.44 5.65
N GLN A 93 -31.87 -22.82 6.94
CA GLN A 93 -31.01 -22.26 7.97
C GLN A 93 -29.52 -22.50 7.68
N GLY A 94 -29.16 -23.73 7.32
CA GLY A 94 -27.78 -24.06 6.93
C GLY A 94 -27.32 -23.25 5.70
N LEU A 95 -28.16 -23.12 4.68
CA LEU A 95 -27.83 -22.35 3.49
C LEU A 95 -27.58 -20.85 3.81
N ILE A 96 -28.36 -20.27 4.69
CA ILE A 96 -28.21 -18.84 5.06
C ILE A 96 -26.98 -18.66 5.96
N LEU A 97 -26.80 -19.48 6.97
CA LEU A 97 -25.68 -19.36 7.91
C LEU A 97 -24.34 -19.71 7.25
N ASP A 98 -24.25 -20.87 6.63
CA ASP A 98 -22.98 -21.35 6.05
C ASP A 98 -22.67 -20.70 4.69
N GLY A 99 -23.70 -20.32 3.93
CA GLY A 99 -23.50 -19.69 2.63
C GLY A 99 -23.36 -18.18 2.74
N ILE A 100 -24.42 -17.50 3.20
CA ILE A 100 -24.46 -16.02 3.17
C ILE A 100 -23.65 -15.43 4.30
N VAL A 101 -23.88 -15.86 5.54
CA VAL A 101 -23.23 -15.25 6.72
C VAL A 101 -21.74 -15.58 6.73
N ALA A 102 -21.37 -16.81 6.52
CA ALA A 102 -19.96 -17.21 6.45
C ALA A 102 -19.23 -16.57 5.25
N GLY A 103 -19.88 -16.49 4.08
CA GLY A 103 -19.29 -15.84 2.91
C GLY A 103 -19.07 -14.35 3.09
N VAL A 104 -20.06 -13.62 3.61
CA VAL A 104 -19.93 -12.18 3.93
C VAL A 104 -18.91 -11.97 5.06
N GLY A 105 -18.93 -12.84 6.07
CA GLY A 105 -17.97 -12.82 7.18
C GLY A 105 -16.54 -12.95 6.72
N ALA A 106 -16.25 -13.87 5.82
CA ALA A 106 -14.91 -14.06 5.25
C ALA A 106 -14.40 -12.80 4.53
N VAL A 107 -15.26 -12.12 3.76
CA VAL A 107 -14.90 -10.88 3.05
C VAL A 107 -14.69 -9.73 4.04
N LEU A 108 -15.63 -9.52 4.96
CA LEU A 108 -15.56 -8.43 5.94
C LEU A 108 -14.45 -8.65 6.97
N GLY A 109 -14.17 -9.90 7.33
CA GLY A 109 -13.07 -10.25 8.22
C GLY A 109 -11.68 -9.91 7.65
N PHE A 110 -11.56 -9.84 6.33
CA PHE A 110 -10.31 -9.46 5.67
C PHE A 110 -10.08 -7.94 5.60
N VAL A 111 -11.15 -7.15 5.73
CA VAL A 111 -11.09 -5.68 5.65
C VAL A 111 -10.19 -5.04 6.72
N PRO A 112 -10.22 -5.44 8.00
CA PRO A 112 -9.36 -4.84 9.02
C PRO A 112 -7.87 -5.02 8.72
N GLN A 113 -7.46 -6.18 8.24
CA GLN A 113 -6.07 -6.45 7.86
C GLN A 113 -5.63 -5.54 6.71
N MET A 114 -6.49 -5.34 5.71
CA MET A 114 -6.22 -4.42 4.60
C MET A 114 -6.11 -2.97 5.08
N LEU A 115 -6.99 -2.54 5.98
CA LEU A 115 -6.93 -1.20 6.57
C LEU A 115 -5.59 -0.94 7.26
N VAL A 116 -5.11 -1.86 8.07
CA VAL A 116 -3.82 -1.76 8.75
C VAL A 116 -2.68 -1.66 7.74
N LEU A 117 -2.68 -2.51 6.71
CA LEU A 117 -1.66 -2.49 5.65
C LEU A 117 -1.63 -1.13 4.94
N PHE A 118 -2.79 -0.63 4.51
CA PHE A 118 -2.87 0.67 3.84
C PHE A 118 -2.50 1.84 4.76
N ALA A 119 -2.82 1.77 6.05
CA ALA A 119 -2.40 2.78 7.02
C ALA A 119 -0.86 2.86 7.12
N PHE A 120 -0.17 1.71 7.14
CA PHE A 120 1.30 1.69 7.12
C PHE A 120 1.88 2.19 5.80
N LEU A 121 1.30 1.81 4.66
CA LEU A 121 1.73 2.32 3.36
C LEU A 121 1.54 3.83 3.24
N ALA A 122 0.39 4.36 3.68
CA ALA A 122 0.12 5.79 3.73
C ALA A 122 1.08 6.54 4.66
N PHE A 123 1.46 5.93 5.78
CA PHE A 123 2.48 6.48 6.67
C PHE A 123 3.85 6.57 5.99
N LEU A 124 4.29 5.52 5.30
CA LEU A 124 5.54 5.53 4.54
C LEU A 124 5.52 6.56 3.40
N GLU A 125 4.39 6.74 2.76
CA GLU A 125 4.18 7.76 1.73
C GLU A 125 4.27 9.17 2.33
N SER A 126 3.60 9.43 3.45
CA SER A 126 3.62 10.70 4.16
C SER A 126 5.01 11.10 4.66
N CYS A 127 5.82 10.12 5.07
CA CYS A 127 7.22 10.34 5.43
C CYS A 127 8.12 10.69 4.21
N GLY A 128 7.60 10.63 2.99
CA GLY A 128 8.35 10.87 1.76
C GLY A 128 9.33 9.75 1.40
N TYR A 129 9.29 8.62 2.11
CA TYR A 129 10.16 7.48 1.87
C TYR A 129 9.92 6.87 0.49
N MET A 130 8.65 6.74 0.09
CA MET A 130 8.25 6.20 -1.21
C MET A 130 8.81 7.00 -2.39
N ALA A 131 8.80 8.33 -2.31
CA ALA A 131 9.34 9.20 -3.36
C ALA A 131 10.85 9.00 -3.55
N ARG A 132 11.59 8.79 -2.45
CA ARG A 132 13.03 8.55 -2.47
C ARG A 132 13.38 7.21 -3.08
N VAL A 133 12.67 6.16 -2.68
CA VAL A 133 12.84 4.82 -3.24
C VAL A 133 12.48 4.80 -4.72
N ALA A 134 11.39 5.45 -5.11
CA ALA A 134 10.99 5.57 -6.52
C ALA A 134 12.08 6.23 -7.37
N PHE A 135 12.75 7.27 -6.85
CA PHE A 135 13.86 7.93 -7.56
C PHE A 135 15.07 7.00 -7.78
N ILE A 136 15.39 6.16 -6.80
CA ILE A 136 16.48 5.20 -6.92
C ILE A 136 16.11 4.08 -7.90
N MET A 137 14.90 3.58 -7.77
CA MET A 137 14.37 2.51 -8.61
C MET A 137 14.17 2.96 -10.07
N ASP A 138 13.88 4.24 -10.32
CA ASP A 138 13.77 4.80 -11.68
C ASP A 138 14.99 4.45 -12.53
N ARG A 139 16.17 4.51 -11.95
CA ARG A 139 17.42 4.18 -12.66
C ARG A 139 17.51 2.69 -13.02
N ILE A 140 16.97 1.81 -12.17
CA ILE A 140 16.96 0.36 -12.40
C ILE A 140 15.90 0.02 -13.44
N PHE A 141 14.68 0.56 -13.28
CA PHE A 141 13.57 0.32 -14.19
C PHE A 141 13.82 0.86 -15.60
N ARG A 142 14.55 1.96 -15.76
CA ARG A 142 14.97 2.45 -17.07
C ARG A 142 15.82 1.46 -17.85
N LYS A 143 16.60 0.61 -17.19
CA LYS A 143 17.33 -0.49 -17.87
C LYS A 143 16.39 -1.53 -18.47
N PHE A 144 15.20 -1.69 -17.89
CA PHE A 144 14.14 -2.58 -18.37
C PHE A 144 13.14 -1.87 -19.30
N GLY A 145 13.37 -0.59 -19.61
CA GLY A 145 12.50 0.20 -20.47
C GLY A 145 11.22 0.68 -19.81
N LEU A 146 11.13 0.63 -18.47
CA LEU A 146 10.01 1.12 -17.67
C LEU A 146 10.34 2.45 -17.00
N SER A 147 9.34 3.29 -16.80
CA SER A 147 9.52 4.53 -16.03
C SER A 147 9.54 4.24 -14.52
N GLY A 148 10.31 5.01 -13.75
CA GLY A 148 10.35 4.86 -12.29
C GLY A 148 9.01 5.10 -11.60
N LYS A 149 8.08 5.80 -12.25
CA LYS A 149 6.71 5.97 -11.78
C LYS A 149 5.95 4.63 -11.70
N SER A 150 6.35 3.62 -12.47
CA SER A 150 5.75 2.28 -12.46
C SER A 150 6.03 1.50 -11.17
N PHE A 151 7.06 1.88 -10.42
CA PHE A 151 7.43 1.20 -9.18
C PHE A 151 6.36 1.35 -8.08
N ILE A 152 5.77 2.55 -7.93
CA ILE A 152 4.77 2.82 -6.89
C ILE A 152 3.53 1.92 -7.04
N PRO A 153 2.89 1.82 -8.22
CA PRO A 153 1.80 0.88 -8.43
C PRO A 153 2.16 -0.58 -8.19
N MET A 154 3.35 -1.01 -8.60
CA MET A 154 3.81 -2.39 -8.35
C MET A 154 3.97 -2.67 -6.86
N LEU A 155 4.48 -1.72 -6.12
CA LEU A 155 4.66 -1.84 -4.68
C LEU A 155 3.32 -1.87 -3.93
N ILE A 156 2.37 -1.03 -4.30
CA ILE A 156 1.00 -1.10 -3.78
C ILE A 156 0.35 -2.43 -4.16
N GLY A 157 0.59 -2.90 -5.40
CA GLY A 157 0.09 -4.16 -5.93
C GLY A 157 0.57 -5.40 -5.17
N SER A 158 1.78 -5.36 -4.59
CA SER A 158 2.28 -6.45 -3.73
C SER A 158 1.44 -6.63 -2.45
N GLY A 159 0.76 -5.59 -1.99
CA GLY A 159 -0.20 -5.66 -0.87
C GLY A 159 -1.61 -6.02 -1.35
N CYS A 160 -2.07 -5.34 -2.37
CA CYS A 160 -3.36 -5.62 -3.00
C CYS A 160 -3.35 -5.19 -4.47
N GLY A 161 -3.64 -6.11 -5.38
CA GLY A 161 -3.63 -5.86 -6.83
C GLY A 161 -4.60 -4.78 -7.29
N VAL A 162 -5.77 -4.67 -6.66
CA VAL A 162 -6.81 -3.70 -7.05
C VAL A 162 -6.31 -2.25 -6.93
N PRO A 163 -5.85 -1.75 -5.77
CA PRO A 163 -5.33 -0.40 -5.68
C PRO A 163 -4.02 -0.22 -6.46
N GLY A 164 -3.20 -1.26 -6.63
CA GLY A 164 -2.02 -1.23 -7.49
C GLY A 164 -2.38 -0.91 -8.95
N VAL A 165 -3.37 -1.61 -9.50
CA VAL A 165 -3.90 -1.34 -10.85
C VAL A 165 -4.53 0.05 -10.92
N MET A 166 -5.28 0.47 -9.90
CA MET A 166 -5.86 1.82 -9.85
C MET A 166 -4.78 2.91 -9.83
N ALA A 167 -3.71 2.73 -9.06
CA ALA A 167 -2.58 3.64 -8.99
C ALA A 167 -1.82 3.75 -10.34
N SER A 168 -1.84 2.71 -11.16
CA SER A 168 -1.21 2.75 -12.49
C SER A 168 -1.81 3.79 -13.44
N ARG A 169 -3.02 4.30 -13.16
CA ARG A 169 -3.66 5.39 -13.92
C ARG A 169 -2.88 6.70 -13.87
N THR A 170 -2.03 6.89 -12.87
CA THR A 170 -1.17 8.08 -12.76
C THR A 170 -0.02 8.10 -13.76
N ILE A 171 0.20 6.99 -14.49
CA ILE A 171 1.25 6.87 -15.50
C ILE A 171 0.72 7.44 -16.82
N GLU A 172 1.38 8.47 -17.31
CA GLU A 172 0.99 9.19 -18.53
C GLU A 172 1.23 8.40 -19.81
N ASN A 173 2.30 7.59 -19.85
CA ASN A 173 2.69 6.79 -21.00
C ASN A 173 1.86 5.49 -21.05
N ASP A 174 1.08 5.31 -22.11
CA ASP A 174 0.20 4.14 -22.30
C ASP A 174 0.95 2.82 -22.33
N ARG A 175 2.15 2.79 -22.90
CA ARG A 175 3.00 1.60 -22.95
C ARG A 175 3.42 1.18 -21.54
N ASP A 176 3.95 2.12 -20.77
CA ASP A 176 4.43 1.88 -19.42
C ASP A 176 3.25 1.50 -18.50
N ARG A 177 2.10 2.14 -18.68
CA ARG A 177 0.88 1.82 -17.94
C ARG A 177 0.42 0.38 -18.17
N LYS A 178 0.35 -0.06 -19.43
CA LYS A 178 -0.03 -1.44 -19.76
C LYS A 178 0.96 -2.45 -19.19
N MET A 179 2.26 -2.19 -19.32
CA MET A 179 3.31 -3.04 -18.75
C MET A 179 3.22 -3.12 -17.24
N THR A 180 2.97 -1.98 -16.57
CA THR A 180 2.79 -1.92 -15.12
C THR A 180 1.57 -2.71 -14.66
N ILE A 181 0.43 -2.58 -15.35
CA ILE A 181 -0.78 -3.35 -15.03
C ILE A 181 -0.51 -4.85 -15.15
N MET A 182 0.12 -5.29 -16.25
CA MET A 182 0.46 -6.70 -16.44
C MET A 182 1.38 -7.20 -15.31
N THR A 183 2.42 -6.43 -14.97
CA THR A 183 3.38 -6.84 -13.93
C THR A 183 2.76 -6.85 -12.54
N THR A 184 1.91 -5.85 -12.22
CA THR A 184 1.21 -5.77 -10.93
C THR A 184 0.26 -6.96 -10.71
N THR A 185 -0.25 -7.55 -11.78
CA THR A 185 -1.13 -8.74 -11.68
C THR A 185 -0.37 -10.01 -11.30
N PHE A 186 0.96 -10.05 -11.52
CA PHE A 186 1.82 -11.19 -11.22
C PHE A 186 2.61 -11.06 -9.90
N VAL A 187 2.53 -9.92 -9.23
CA VAL A 187 3.16 -9.65 -7.94
C VAL A 187 2.21 -9.94 -6.80
#